data_cb82806d7d494e4dfb39791b45b35bf0
#
_entry.id   cb82806d7d494e4dfb39791b45b35bf0
#
_cell.length_a   1.000
_cell.length_b   1.000
_cell.length_c   1.000
_cell.angle_alpha   90.00
_cell.angle_beta   90.00
_cell.angle_gamma   90.00
#
_symmetry.space_group_name_H-M   'P 1'
#
loop_
_entity.id
_entity.type
_entity.pdbx_description
1 polymer ?
#
loop_
_entity_poly.entity_id
_entity_poly.type
_entity_poly.pdbx_seq_one_letter_code
_entity_poly.pdbx_strand_id
1 'polypeptide(L)'
;EDSRQYTYGEMVMDVCQCSDGLLSHHRTAAQRAPGQPSAAAAAVSYQEGLPSLAWIKSPSVYTQLICFLSCAQIGLIPVILSPDMIHPPRIPSDLSVPDKDCMGVLTSGTTGTPKLLFRTFESWHGYFPVQNSIFGVDGNTRMFVHGSLAFTGNLNMYLALLSQGATLITCPAVHPPGWNRSISLNQANAIYLIPSKLRLLSRTAPGPADHVKTILTGSQSMDLKDMHGLKQAFPQSRCILYYGASELSYVSYLCGHEMTGNPACVGRPFPGVHITVKDGEIMADTPCCALGVQTPASAGDIGYLDSQGFLYLLGRRDNVYNIHGRKIPGALVEHALTDLEEINEAAVALEHGSLTAYVVLNPAFH
;
A
#
# COMPACT_ATOMS: atom_id res chain seq x y z
N GLU A 1 23.98 -8.93 -9.96
CA GLU A 1 22.76 -8.18 -9.60
C GLU A 1 22.95 -7.61 -8.22
N ASP A 2 22.89 -6.29 -8.13
CA ASP A 2 23.37 -5.48 -7.02
C ASP A 2 22.57 -5.66 -5.75
N SER A 3 23.01 -6.54 -4.88
CA SER A 3 22.61 -6.56 -3.47
C SER A 3 23.33 -5.40 -2.74
N ARG A 4 23.03 -4.16 -3.15
CA ARG A 4 23.60 -2.99 -2.50
C ARG A 4 22.90 -2.78 -1.15
N GLN A 5 23.68 -2.63 -0.10
CA GLN A 5 23.21 -2.31 1.25
C GLN A 5 23.58 -0.86 1.54
N TYR A 6 22.68 -0.18 2.22
CA TYR A 6 22.87 1.18 2.69
C TYR A 6 22.64 1.21 4.20
N THR A 7 23.54 1.85 4.91
CA THR A 7 23.36 2.16 6.32
C THR A 7 22.47 3.39 6.49
N TYR A 8 21.92 3.60 7.68
CA TYR A 8 21.21 4.83 8.00
C TYR A 8 22.11 6.08 7.84
N GLY A 9 23.40 5.95 8.17
CA GLY A 9 24.35 7.05 7.99
C GLY A 9 24.56 7.43 6.51
N GLU A 10 24.72 6.44 5.63
CA GLU A 10 24.80 6.67 4.19
C GLU A 10 23.50 7.27 3.64
N MET A 11 22.34 6.76 4.09
CA MET A 11 21.05 7.30 3.69
C MET A 11 20.90 8.78 4.09
N VAL A 12 21.31 9.16 5.30
CA VAL A 12 21.29 10.56 5.76
C VAL A 12 22.21 11.44 4.87
N MET A 13 23.41 10.97 4.55
CA MET A 13 24.31 11.69 3.63
C MET A 13 23.70 11.87 2.24
N ASP A 14 23.09 10.80 1.70
CA ASP A 14 22.45 10.84 0.39
C ASP A 14 21.24 11.80 0.39
N VAL A 15 20.46 11.85 1.48
CA VAL A 15 19.36 12.81 1.65
C VAL A 15 19.89 14.24 1.68
N CYS A 16 20.94 14.53 2.46
CA CYS A 16 21.52 15.87 2.52
C CYS A 16 22.06 16.31 1.16
N GLN A 17 22.80 15.44 0.48
CA GLN A 17 23.35 15.73 -0.85
C GLN A 17 22.26 15.96 -1.90
N CYS A 18 21.19 15.17 -1.87
CA CYS A 18 20.04 15.33 -2.74
C CYS A 18 19.32 16.66 -2.45
N SER A 19 19.12 17.02 -1.17
CA SER A 19 18.50 18.27 -0.74
C SER A 19 19.26 19.49 -1.25
N ASP A 20 20.60 19.50 -1.14
CA ASP A 20 21.45 20.57 -1.66
C ASP A 20 21.32 20.70 -3.19
N GLY A 21 21.30 19.55 -3.88
CA GLY A 21 21.04 19.48 -5.32
C GLY A 21 19.68 20.07 -5.72
N LEU A 22 18.62 19.70 -5.00
CA LEU A 22 17.27 20.22 -5.25
C LEU A 22 17.16 21.72 -4.96
N LEU A 23 17.76 22.22 -3.88
CA LEU A 23 17.80 23.65 -3.54
C LEU A 23 18.53 24.46 -4.61
N SER A 24 19.64 23.96 -5.15
CA SER A 24 20.37 24.60 -6.23
C SER A 24 19.53 24.65 -7.52
N HIS A 25 18.83 23.57 -7.85
CA HIS A 25 17.90 23.53 -8.99
C HIS A 25 16.70 24.46 -8.83
N HIS A 26 16.12 24.53 -7.65
CA HIS A 26 14.95 25.39 -7.36
C HIS A 26 15.33 26.87 -7.44
N ARG A 27 16.55 27.24 -7.03
CA ARG A 27 17.08 28.60 -7.16
C ARG A 27 17.45 28.96 -8.59
N THR A 28 17.92 28.01 -9.41
CA THR A 28 18.35 28.21 -10.79
C THR A 28 17.24 28.13 -11.83
N ALA A 29 16.07 27.64 -11.49
CA ALA A 29 14.87 27.84 -12.32
C ALA A 29 14.52 29.32 -12.46
N ALA A 30 15.03 30.20 -11.55
CA ALA A 30 14.99 31.64 -11.66
C ALA A 30 16.21 32.24 -12.38
N GLN A 31 17.33 31.50 -12.52
CA GLN A 31 18.58 31.98 -13.21
C GLN A 31 19.38 30.74 -13.67
N ARG A 32 19.30 30.41 -14.95
CA ARG A 32 20.01 29.26 -15.55
C ARG A 32 21.54 29.39 -15.49
N ALA A 33 22.21 28.45 -14.78
CA ALA A 33 23.60 28.07 -15.01
C ALA A 33 23.72 26.53 -15.00
N PRO A 34 24.53 25.90 -15.88
CA PRO A 34 24.54 24.47 -16.08
C PRO A 34 25.45 23.77 -15.08
N GLY A 35 24.88 23.17 -14.03
CA GLY A 35 25.49 22.12 -13.25
C GLY A 35 24.70 20.82 -13.47
N GLN A 36 25.36 19.69 -13.67
CA GLN A 36 24.66 18.41 -13.80
C GLN A 36 24.02 18.04 -12.44
N PRO A 37 22.70 17.78 -12.40
CA PRO A 37 22.04 17.33 -11.15
C PRO A 37 22.58 15.97 -10.72
N SER A 38 22.60 15.69 -9.42
CA SER A 38 22.81 14.32 -8.94
C SER A 38 21.75 13.40 -9.58
N ALA A 39 22.08 12.12 -9.80
CA ALA A 39 21.13 11.16 -10.39
C ALA A 39 19.80 11.10 -9.63
N ALA A 40 19.81 11.34 -8.31
CA ALA A 40 18.61 11.42 -7.49
C ALA A 40 17.81 12.70 -7.79
N ALA A 41 18.44 13.86 -7.88
CA ALA A 41 17.75 15.11 -8.18
C ALA A 41 17.11 15.11 -9.59
N ALA A 42 17.64 14.34 -10.54
CA ALA A 42 17.06 14.14 -11.86
C ALA A 42 15.72 13.37 -11.83
N ALA A 43 15.41 12.66 -10.74
CA ALA A 43 14.14 11.94 -10.56
C ALA A 43 13.00 12.86 -10.08
N VAL A 44 13.29 14.12 -9.75
CA VAL A 44 12.31 15.09 -9.24
C VAL A 44 11.94 16.10 -10.33
N SER A 45 10.65 16.32 -10.50
CA SER A 45 10.12 17.34 -11.39
C SER A 45 9.08 18.22 -10.68
N TYR A 46 8.85 19.40 -11.19
CA TYR A 46 7.93 20.40 -10.62
C TYR A 46 6.85 20.71 -11.63
N GLN A 47 5.69 21.10 -11.13
CA GLN A 47 4.58 21.55 -11.97
C GLN A 47 4.57 23.07 -12.03
N GLU A 48 4.39 23.60 -13.23
CA GLU A 48 4.21 25.05 -13.43
C GLU A 48 2.99 25.55 -12.64
N GLY A 49 3.17 26.65 -11.92
CA GLY A 49 2.12 27.22 -11.05
C GLY A 49 1.99 26.56 -9.67
N LEU A 50 2.68 25.44 -9.38
CA LEU A 50 2.66 24.73 -8.10
C LEU A 50 4.08 24.38 -7.64
N PRO A 51 4.94 25.35 -7.36
CA PRO A 51 6.36 25.14 -7.10
C PRO A 51 6.64 24.36 -5.81
N SER A 52 5.69 24.30 -4.87
CA SER A 52 5.84 23.53 -3.64
C SER A 52 5.62 22.01 -3.85
N LEU A 53 5.05 21.59 -4.98
CA LEU A 53 4.73 20.20 -5.27
C LEU A 53 5.85 19.55 -6.07
N ALA A 54 6.46 18.50 -5.51
CA ALA A 54 7.55 17.76 -6.11
C ALA A 54 7.10 16.36 -6.55
N TRP A 55 7.11 16.11 -7.86
CA TRP A 55 6.80 14.80 -8.44
C TRP A 55 8.08 13.97 -8.52
N ILE A 56 8.06 12.80 -7.89
CA ILE A 56 9.18 11.88 -7.81
C ILE A 56 8.90 10.66 -8.67
N LYS A 57 9.73 10.41 -9.68
CA LYS A 57 9.63 9.26 -10.56
C LYS A 57 10.96 8.55 -10.70
N SER A 58 11.03 7.31 -10.24
CA SER A 58 12.22 6.46 -10.37
C SER A 58 11.83 4.98 -10.33
N PRO A 59 12.50 4.10 -11.07
CA PRO A 59 12.35 2.66 -10.91
C PRO A 59 13.00 2.12 -9.64
N SER A 60 13.95 2.86 -9.06
CA SER A 60 14.65 2.50 -7.83
C SER A 60 13.89 2.97 -6.61
N VAL A 61 13.48 2.02 -5.76
CA VAL A 61 12.80 2.29 -4.48
C VAL A 61 13.68 3.13 -3.55
N TYR A 62 15.01 2.87 -3.53
CA TYR A 62 15.95 3.67 -2.75
C TYR A 62 15.97 5.12 -3.23
N THR A 63 16.04 5.36 -4.54
CA THR A 63 15.97 6.72 -5.10
C THR A 63 14.64 7.39 -4.78
N GLN A 64 13.50 6.66 -4.88
CA GLN A 64 12.20 7.20 -4.47
C GLN A 64 12.23 7.67 -3.01
N LEU A 65 12.79 6.86 -2.11
CA LEU A 65 12.88 7.17 -0.68
C LEU A 65 13.78 8.40 -0.42
N ILE A 66 14.98 8.42 -0.99
CA ILE A 66 15.92 9.55 -0.82
C ILE A 66 15.29 10.85 -1.32
N CYS A 67 14.70 10.86 -2.53
CA CYS A 67 14.04 12.05 -3.07
C CYS A 67 12.85 12.49 -2.21
N PHE A 68 12.06 11.53 -1.71
CA PHE A 68 10.92 11.81 -0.83
C PHE A 68 11.36 12.51 0.46
N LEU A 69 12.34 11.96 1.15
CA LEU A 69 12.88 12.54 2.38
C LEU A 69 13.56 13.88 2.13
N SER A 70 14.31 14.03 1.02
CA SER A 70 14.96 15.28 0.64
C SER A 70 13.96 16.39 0.37
N CYS A 71 12.91 16.10 -0.40
CA CYS A 71 11.84 17.08 -0.67
C CYS A 71 11.17 17.52 0.62
N ALA A 72 10.83 16.57 1.51
CA ALA A 72 10.23 16.88 2.81
C ALA A 72 11.16 17.75 3.67
N GLN A 73 12.48 17.45 3.69
CA GLN A 73 13.48 18.20 4.45
C GLN A 73 13.58 19.67 4.04
N ILE A 74 13.40 19.97 2.77
CA ILE A 74 13.49 21.36 2.24
C ILE A 74 12.12 22.03 2.11
N GLY A 75 11.06 21.46 2.70
CA GLY A 75 9.72 22.05 2.74
C GLY A 75 8.92 21.91 1.46
N LEU A 76 9.33 21.01 0.53
CA LEU A 76 8.51 20.63 -0.62
C LEU A 76 7.53 19.53 -0.23
N ILE A 77 6.43 19.42 -0.98
CA ILE A 77 5.42 18.37 -0.83
C ILE A 77 5.77 17.23 -1.77
N PRO A 78 6.36 16.12 -1.28
CA PRO A 78 6.74 15.00 -2.13
C PRO A 78 5.52 14.18 -2.55
N VAL A 79 5.47 13.81 -3.82
CA VAL A 79 4.49 12.87 -4.39
C VAL A 79 5.23 11.85 -5.26
N ILE A 80 5.12 10.57 -4.91
CA ILE A 80 5.77 9.51 -5.68
C ILE A 80 4.82 9.03 -6.77
N LEU A 81 5.30 9.04 -8.01
CA LEU A 81 4.60 8.50 -9.17
C LEU A 81 4.94 7.02 -9.35
N SER A 82 3.96 6.24 -9.81
CA SER A 82 4.26 4.89 -10.30
C SER A 82 5.31 4.97 -11.42
N PRO A 83 6.31 4.07 -11.46
CA PRO A 83 7.28 4.02 -12.55
C PRO A 83 6.62 3.92 -13.94
N ASP A 84 5.47 3.26 -14.03
CA ASP A 84 4.71 3.07 -15.27
C ASP A 84 3.88 4.30 -15.69
N MET A 85 3.70 5.26 -14.79
CA MET A 85 2.93 6.47 -15.08
C MET A 85 3.73 7.38 -16.01
N ILE A 86 3.18 7.69 -17.19
CA ILE A 86 3.90 8.51 -18.21
C ILE A 86 3.98 9.97 -17.76
N HIS A 87 2.86 10.52 -17.29
CA HIS A 87 2.76 11.91 -16.85
C HIS A 87 2.10 12.00 -15.47
N PRO A 88 2.43 13.00 -14.65
CA PRO A 88 1.70 13.30 -13.44
C PRO A 88 0.20 13.50 -13.75
N PRO A 89 -0.70 13.14 -12.83
CA PRO A 89 -2.12 13.40 -13.01
C PRO A 89 -2.40 14.91 -13.07
N ARG A 90 -3.43 15.29 -13.80
CA ARG A 90 -3.89 16.68 -13.77
C ARG A 90 -4.43 17.01 -12.38
N ILE A 91 -3.93 18.09 -11.83
CA ILE A 91 -4.44 18.63 -10.57
C ILE A 91 -5.68 19.46 -10.88
N PRO A 92 -6.82 19.18 -10.26
CA PRO A 92 -8.00 20.05 -10.37
C PRO A 92 -7.67 21.49 -9.94
N SER A 93 -8.19 22.47 -10.65
CA SER A 93 -7.91 23.90 -10.36
C SER A 93 -8.45 24.38 -9.02
N ASP A 94 -9.39 23.64 -8.45
CA ASP A 94 -10.02 23.88 -7.14
C ASP A 94 -9.33 23.11 -6.01
N LEU A 95 -8.33 22.27 -6.31
CA LEU A 95 -7.58 21.56 -5.29
C LEU A 95 -6.64 22.53 -4.56
N SER A 96 -6.93 22.75 -3.28
CA SER A 96 -6.04 23.53 -2.40
C SER A 96 -4.79 22.70 -2.08
N VAL A 97 -3.64 23.17 -2.54
CA VAL A 97 -2.34 22.58 -2.18
C VAL A 97 -1.90 23.15 -0.83
N PRO A 98 -1.59 22.32 0.17
CA PRO A 98 -1.09 22.80 1.47
C PRO A 98 0.22 23.58 1.33
N ASP A 99 0.52 24.45 2.29
CA ASP A 99 1.73 25.26 2.23
C ASP A 99 3.01 24.44 2.46
N LYS A 100 2.99 23.52 3.45
CA LYS A 100 4.15 22.72 3.85
C LYS A 100 3.78 21.60 4.82
N ASP A 101 4.78 20.84 5.25
CA ASP A 101 4.71 19.77 6.25
C ASP A 101 3.72 18.65 5.88
N CYS A 102 3.58 18.43 4.57
CA CYS A 102 2.66 17.46 3.99
C CYS A 102 3.35 16.58 2.95
N MET A 103 2.69 15.50 2.63
CA MET A 103 3.00 14.65 1.49
C MET A 103 1.75 14.43 0.65
N GLY A 104 1.95 14.17 -0.64
CA GLY A 104 0.86 13.76 -1.51
C GLY A 104 0.91 12.25 -1.75
N VAL A 105 -0.26 11.63 -1.76
CA VAL A 105 -0.45 10.22 -2.10
C VAL A 105 -1.47 10.10 -3.22
N LEU A 106 -1.23 9.17 -4.16
CA LEU A 106 -2.12 8.91 -5.27
C LEU A 106 -2.99 7.71 -4.96
N THR A 107 -4.29 7.84 -5.22
CA THR A 107 -5.24 6.73 -5.12
C THR A 107 -5.58 6.22 -6.51
N SER A 108 -5.84 4.92 -6.63
CA SER A 108 -6.42 4.36 -7.85
C SER A 108 -7.89 4.75 -7.92
N GLY A 109 -8.20 5.94 -8.46
CA GLY A 109 -9.59 6.36 -8.60
C GLY A 109 -10.44 5.33 -9.36
N THR A 110 -11.68 5.09 -8.93
CA THR A 110 -12.67 4.22 -9.60
C THR A 110 -12.95 4.67 -11.04
N THR A 111 -12.64 5.92 -11.36
CA THR A 111 -12.77 6.51 -12.71
C THR A 111 -11.54 6.29 -13.59
N GLY A 112 -10.55 5.52 -13.16
CA GLY A 112 -9.29 5.27 -13.89
C GLY A 112 -8.28 6.42 -13.81
N THR A 113 -8.66 7.60 -13.31
CA THR A 113 -7.74 8.72 -13.09
C THR A 113 -7.32 8.76 -11.62
N PRO A 114 -6.02 8.67 -11.31
CA PRO A 114 -5.56 8.76 -9.93
C PRO A 114 -5.95 10.11 -9.30
N LYS A 115 -6.44 10.06 -8.07
CA LYS A 115 -6.71 11.26 -7.27
C LYS A 115 -5.52 11.55 -6.38
N LEU A 116 -5.13 12.82 -6.31
CA LEU A 116 -4.11 13.29 -5.38
C LEU A 116 -4.77 13.67 -4.05
N LEU A 117 -4.31 13.05 -2.99
CA LEU A 117 -4.68 13.38 -1.61
C LEU A 117 -3.46 13.90 -0.88
N PHE A 118 -3.67 14.88 -0.01
CA PHE A 118 -2.63 15.37 0.87
C PHE A 118 -2.78 14.82 2.29
N ARG A 119 -1.65 14.59 2.94
CA ARG A 119 -1.57 14.14 4.33
C ARG A 119 -0.48 14.90 5.05
N THR A 120 -0.69 15.21 6.31
CA THR A 120 0.42 15.64 7.16
C THR A 120 1.31 14.44 7.50
N PHE A 121 2.60 14.67 7.73
CA PHE A 121 3.49 13.61 8.24
C PHE A 121 3.01 13.10 9.60
N GLU A 122 2.47 13.99 10.44
CA GLU A 122 1.95 13.68 11.76
C GLU A 122 0.75 12.71 11.70
N SER A 123 -0.08 12.76 10.66
CA SER A 123 -1.22 11.82 10.50
C SER A 123 -0.81 10.35 10.44
N TRP A 124 0.46 10.06 10.12
CA TRP A 124 1.03 8.72 10.18
C TRP A 124 2.00 8.55 11.36
N HIS A 125 2.93 9.50 11.53
CA HIS A 125 3.95 9.43 12.57
C HIS A 125 3.34 9.30 13.96
N GLY A 126 2.33 10.09 14.29
CA GLY A 126 1.63 9.99 15.57
C GLY A 126 0.93 8.65 15.81
N TYR A 127 0.63 7.90 14.74
CA TYR A 127 -0.01 6.60 14.84
C TYR A 127 0.96 5.40 14.75
N PHE A 128 2.21 5.60 14.35
CA PHE A 128 3.20 4.53 14.26
C PHE A 128 3.37 3.70 15.53
N PRO A 129 3.34 4.26 16.76
CA PRO A 129 3.41 3.43 17.97
C PRO A 129 2.29 2.39 18.04
N VAL A 130 1.06 2.75 17.70
CA VAL A 130 -0.10 1.84 17.69
C VAL A 130 0.03 0.81 16.58
N GLN A 131 0.30 1.26 15.36
CA GLN A 131 0.51 0.42 14.17
C GLN A 131 1.61 -0.61 14.41
N ASN A 132 2.78 -0.17 14.87
CA ASN A 132 3.96 -1.01 15.04
C ASN A 132 3.76 -2.04 16.16
N SER A 133 3.04 -1.68 17.24
CA SER A 133 2.65 -2.61 18.29
C SER A 133 1.79 -3.75 17.76
N ILE A 134 0.77 -3.45 16.96
CA ILE A 134 -0.11 -4.47 16.35
C ILE A 134 0.67 -5.33 15.37
N PHE A 135 1.47 -4.73 14.51
CA PHE A 135 2.25 -5.41 13.48
C PHE A 135 3.49 -6.12 14.03
N GLY A 136 3.89 -5.81 15.28
CA GLY A 136 5.10 -6.34 15.90
C GLY A 136 6.35 -5.89 15.17
N VAL A 137 6.38 -4.61 14.83
CA VAL A 137 7.53 -3.94 14.21
C VAL A 137 8.33 -3.22 15.28
N ASP A 138 9.63 -3.49 15.33
CA ASP A 138 10.60 -2.88 16.24
C ASP A 138 11.97 -2.68 15.54
N GLY A 139 12.98 -2.24 16.27
CA GLY A 139 14.34 -2.03 15.74
C GLY A 139 15.04 -3.31 15.27
N ASN A 140 14.58 -4.51 15.66
CA ASN A 140 15.12 -5.79 15.21
C ASN A 140 14.39 -6.34 13.97
N THR A 141 13.35 -5.66 13.53
CA THR A 141 12.58 -6.06 12.37
C THR A 141 13.42 -5.93 11.10
N ARG A 142 13.44 -6.99 10.31
CA ARG A 142 14.05 -7.08 8.98
C ARG A 142 12.93 -7.42 8.00
N MET A 143 12.30 -6.38 7.43
CA MET A 143 11.09 -6.57 6.64
C MET A 143 11.36 -6.59 5.15
N PHE A 144 10.90 -7.64 4.49
CA PHE A 144 10.84 -7.71 3.04
C PHE A 144 9.57 -7.01 2.52
N VAL A 145 9.77 -6.03 1.64
CA VAL A 145 8.69 -5.28 0.96
C VAL A 145 9.00 -5.23 -0.53
N HIS A 146 8.02 -5.50 -1.38
CA HIS A 146 8.21 -5.45 -2.83
C HIS A 146 7.22 -4.53 -3.52
N GLY A 147 7.75 -3.58 -4.27
CA GLY A 147 6.99 -2.64 -5.10
C GLY A 147 7.35 -1.18 -4.81
N SER A 148 6.83 -0.29 -5.67
CA SER A 148 7.06 1.15 -5.59
C SER A 148 6.45 1.77 -4.34
N LEU A 149 7.06 2.85 -3.84
CA LEU A 149 6.51 3.71 -2.79
C LEU A 149 5.35 4.59 -3.28
N ALA A 150 5.05 4.59 -4.58
CA ALA A 150 3.82 5.17 -5.11
C ALA A 150 2.56 4.47 -4.54
N PHE A 151 2.70 3.21 -4.13
CA PHE A 151 1.64 2.51 -3.39
C PHE A 151 1.65 2.98 -1.94
N THR A 152 0.55 3.61 -1.51
CA THR A 152 0.42 4.28 -0.20
C THR A 152 0.78 3.37 0.97
N GLY A 153 0.39 2.09 0.93
CA GLY A 153 0.72 1.12 1.96
C GLY A 153 2.23 0.84 2.05
N ASN A 154 2.95 0.77 0.92
CA ASN A 154 4.40 0.62 0.93
C ASN A 154 5.07 1.85 1.55
N LEU A 155 4.67 3.06 1.13
CA LEU A 155 5.24 4.30 1.66
C LEU A 155 5.04 4.40 3.18
N ASN A 156 3.81 4.14 3.66
CA ASN A 156 3.54 4.13 5.10
C ASN A 156 4.43 3.12 5.83
N MET A 157 4.51 1.88 5.31
CA MET A 157 5.32 0.82 5.94
C MET A 157 6.81 1.18 5.98
N TYR A 158 7.35 1.77 4.90
CA TYR A 158 8.74 2.22 4.88
C TYR A 158 9.00 3.28 5.95
N LEU A 159 8.14 4.29 6.04
CA LEU A 159 8.29 5.36 7.05
C LEU A 159 8.14 4.82 8.48
N ALA A 160 7.22 3.89 8.70
CA ALA A 160 7.04 3.24 9.99
C ALA A 160 8.26 2.41 10.41
N LEU A 161 8.87 1.66 9.48
CA LEU A 161 10.10 0.90 9.73
C LEU A 161 11.29 1.82 10.01
N LEU A 162 11.46 2.89 9.24
CA LEU A 162 12.51 3.88 9.48
C LEU A 162 12.38 4.53 10.86
N SER A 163 11.15 4.81 11.32
CA SER A 163 10.90 5.38 12.65
C SER A 163 11.37 4.48 13.81
N GLN A 164 11.50 3.17 13.55
CA GLN A 164 11.96 2.17 14.53
C GLN A 164 13.45 1.82 14.38
N GLY A 165 14.16 2.36 13.39
CA GLY A 165 15.51 1.91 13.06
C GLY A 165 15.57 0.48 12.50
N ALA A 166 14.47 -0.03 11.96
CA ALA A 166 14.34 -1.36 11.39
C ALA A 166 15.07 -1.51 10.05
N THR A 167 15.32 -2.73 9.61
CA THR A 167 15.94 -3.02 8.31
C THR A 167 14.87 -3.18 7.23
N LEU A 168 15.00 -2.41 6.16
CA LEU A 168 14.19 -2.50 4.95
C LEU A 168 14.89 -3.40 3.93
N ILE A 169 14.20 -4.42 3.43
CA ILE A 169 14.70 -5.32 2.40
C ILE A 169 13.77 -5.20 1.21
N THR A 170 14.32 -4.85 0.06
CA THR A 170 13.60 -4.81 -1.21
C THR A 170 14.36 -5.56 -2.28
N CYS A 171 13.69 -5.97 -3.34
CA CYS A 171 14.28 -6.75 -4.42
C CYS A 171 13.75 -6.24 -5.76
N PRO A 172 14.60 -5.95 -6.75
CA PRO A 172 14.16 -5.54 -8.08
C PRO A 172 13.58 -6.69 -8.89
N ALA A 173 13.80 -7.96 -8.47
CA ALA A 173 13.25 -9.11 -9.16
C ALA A 173 11.72 -9.09 -9.18
N VAL A 174 11.13 -9.29 -10.35
CA VAL A 174 9.67 -9.32 -10.54
C VAL A 174 9.05 -10.70 -10.34
N HIS A 175 9.86 -11.73 -10.06
CA HIS A 175 9.44 -13.12 -9.94
C HIS A 175 9.65 -13.68 -8.52
N PRO A 176 8.71 -14.50 -8.01
CA PRO A 176 8.70 -14.99 -6.64
C PRO A 176 9.94 -15.77 -6.19
N PRO A 177 10.61 -16.60 -7.01
CA PRO A 177 11.88 -17.22 -6.63
C PRO A 177 12.97 -16.23 -6.23
N GLY A 178 13.05 -15.09 -6.90
CA GLY A 178 13.95 -13.99 -6.52
C GLY A 178 13.60 -13.38 -5.16
N TRP A 179 12.30 -13.26 -4.84
CA TRP A 179 11.84 -12.79 -3.53
C TRP A 179 12.22 -13.77 -2.43
N ASN A 180 11.94 -15.08 -2.62
CA ASN A 180 12.31 -16.14 -1.67
C ASN A 180 13.82 -16.14 -1.39
N ARG A 181 14.64 -15.99 -2.43
CA ARG A 181 16.09 -15.86 -2.29
C ARG A 181 16.48 -14.62 -1.48
N SER A 182 15.87 -13.47 -1.76
CA SER A 182 16.15 -12.22 -1.03
C SER A 182 15.75 -12.32 0.45
N ILE A 183 14.59 -12.92 0.75
CA ILE A 183 14.12 -13.18 2.12
C ILE A 183 15.12 -14.04 2.89
N SER A 184 15.56 -15.15 2.29
CA SER A 184 16.50 -16.09 2.93
C SER A 184 17.88 -15.48 3.11
N LEU A 185 18.47 -14.88 2.06
CA LEU A 185 19.82 -14.28 2.11
C LEU A 185 19.92 -13.16 3.13
N ASN A 186 18.89 -12.33 3.22
CA ASN A 186 18.87 -11.18 4.13
C ASN A 186 18.24 -11.52 5.48
N GLN A 187 17.90 -12.79 5.75
CA GLN A 187 17.27 -13.22 7.01
C GLN A 187 16.08 -12.33 7.40
N ALA A 188 15.17 -12.08 6.44
CA ALA A 188 13.99 -11.29 6.68
C ALA A 188 13.09 -12.00 7.69
N ASN A 189 12.82 -11.37 8.82
CA ASN A 189 11.94 -11.93 9.85
C ASN A 189 10.49 -11.44 9.73
N ALA A 190 10.23 -10.48 8.82
CA ALA A 190 8.92 -9.97 8.51
C ALA A 190 8.74 -9.81 6.99
N ILE A 191 7.51 -9.98 6.50
CA ILE A 191 7.14 -9.83 5.09
C ILE A 191 5.91 -8.92 5.02
N TYR A 192 5.95 -7.92 4.13
CA TYR A 192 4.78 -7.12 3.78
C TYR A 192 4.54 -7.19 2.28
N LEU A 193 3.48 -7.88 1.87
CA LEU A 193 3.05 -8.06 0.48
C LEU A 193 1.52 -8.13 0.41
N ILE A 194 0.95 -7.80 -0.74
CA ILE A 194 -0.47 -8.05 -1.00
C ILE A 194 -0.77 -9.55 -1.13
N PRO A 195 -2.00 -10.01 -0.85
CA PRO A 195 -2.36 -11.44 -0.87
C PRO A 195 -1.97 -12.19 -2.14
N SER A 196 -2.20 -11.62 -3.32
CA SER A 196 -1.81 -12.25 -4.60
C SER A 196 -0.31 -12.54 -4.69
N LYS A 197 0.55 -11.63 -4.22
CA LYS A 197 1.99 -11.84 -4.16
C LYS A 197 2.39 -12.88 -3.10
N LEU A 198 1.70 -12.92 -1.96
CA LEU A 198 1.92 -13.93 -0.92
C LEU A 198 1.58 -15.34 -1.41
N ARG A 199 0.49 -15.51 -2.18
CA ARG A 199 0.14 -16.79 -2.84
C ARG A 199 1.27 -17.28 -3.75
N LEU A 200 1.81 -16.40 -4.58
CA LEU A 200 2.94 -16.74 -5.46
C LEU A 200 4.21 -17.05 -4.66
N LEU A 201 4.49 -16.28 -3.62
CA LEU A 201 5.65 -16.47 -2.77
C LEU A 201 5.60 -17.84 -2.06
N SER A 202 4.47 -18.19 -1.45
CA SER A 202 4.30 -19.46 -0.74
C SER A 202 4.39 -20.68 -1.66
N ARG A 203 3.78 -20.60 -2.86
CA ARG A 203 3.83 -21.69 -3.87
C ARG A 203 5.24 -21.95 -4.40
N THR A 204 6.12 -20.96 -4.38
CA THR A 204 7.49 -21.03 -4.89
C THR A 204 8.55 -21.12 -3.80
N ALA A 205 8.13 -21.25 -2.54
CA ALA A 205 9.05 -21.40 -1.42
C ALA A 205 9.86 -22.70 -1.57
N PRO A 206 11.19 -22.65 -1.44
CA PRO A 206 12.04 -23.85 -1.60
C PRO A 206 11.93 -24.81 -0.41
N GLY A 207 11.29 -24.39 0.66
CA GLY A 207 11.05 -25.10 1.91
C GLY A 207 10.64 -24.17 3.02
N PRO A 208 10.36 -24.68 4.22
CA PRO A 208 9.97 -23.87 5.37
C PRO A 208 11.03 -22.85 5.76
N ALA A 209 10.60 -21.61 6.02
CA ALA A 209 11.45 -20.51 6.46
C ALA A 209 11.04 -20.07 7.88
N ASP A 210 11.60 -20.76 8.89
CA ASP A 210 11.26 -20.57 10.32
C ASP A 210 11.71 -19.23 10.90
N HIS A 211 12.62 -18.51 10.21
CA HIS A 211 13.07 -17.19 10.62
C HIS A 211 12.02 -16.10 10.38
N VAL A 212 11.05 -16.32 9.49
CA VAL A 212 9.93 -15.38 9.27
C VAL A 212 8.93 -15.50 10.40
N LYS A 213 8.73 -14.40 11.13
CA LYS A 213 7.86 -14.34 12.32
C LYS A 213 6.57 -13.56 12.09
N THR A 214 6.56 -12.64 11.13
CA THR A 214 5.39 -11.79 10.86
C THR A 214 5.15 -11.68 9.36
N ILE A 215 3.89 -11.84 8.97
CA ILE A 215 3.41 -11.57 7.61
C ILE A 215 2.31 -10.53 7.72
N LEU A 216 2.50 -9.41 7.05
CA LEU A 216 1.53 -8.32 6.96
C LEU A 216 0.98 -8.26 5.54
N THR A 217 -0.33 -8.08 5.43
CA THR A 217 -0.99 -8.00 4.13
C THR A 217 -2.23 -7.14 4.18
N GLY A 218 -2.68 -6.67 3.03
CA GLY A 218 -3.87 -5.85 2.90
C GLY A 218 -4.24 -5.62 1.44
N SER A 219 -5.22 -4.78 1.19
CA SER A 219 -5.70 -4.36 -0.14
C SER A 219 -6.42 -5.44 -0.96
N GLN A 220 -6.44 -6.68 -0.51
CA GLN A 220 -7.15 -7.80 -1.14
C GLN A 220 -7.65 -8.75 -0.05
N SER A 221 -8.65 -9.58 -0.37
CA SER A 221 -9.13 -10.63 0.54
C SER A 221 -8.13 -11.78 0.67
N MET A 222 -8.20 -12.47 1.79
CA MET A 222 -7.50 -13.73 2.06
C MET A 222 -8.48 -14.78 2.56
N ASP A 223 -8.25 -16.03 2.20
CA ASP A 223 -9.02 -17.19 2.64
C ASP A 223 -8.18 -18.17 3.47
N LEU A 224 -8.81 -19.27 3.91
CA LEU A 224 -8.12 -20.32 4.67
C LEU A 224 -7.09 -21.10 3.83
N LYS A 225 -7.28 -21.22 2.49
CA LYS A 225 -6.28 -21.84 1.60
C LYS A 225 -4.99 -21.01 1.60
N ASP A 226 -5.13 -19.68 1.51
CA ASP A 226 -4.00 -18.76 1.57
C ASP A 226 -3.23 -18.91 2.87
N MET A 227 -3.97 -18.93 3.99
CA MET A 227 -3.37 -19.12 5.31
C MET A 227 -2.66 -20.46 5.46
N HIS A 228 -3.25 -21.53 4.93
CA HIS A 228 -2.61 -22.86 4.93
C HIS A 228 -1.30 -22.86 4.14
N GLY A 229 -1.31 -22.31 2.92
CA GLY A 229 -0.09 -22.18 2.09
C GLY A 229 0.99 -21.33 2.77
N LEU A 230 0.61 -20.22 3.41
CA LEU A 230 1.55 -19.41 4.17
C LEU A 230 2.13 -20.14 5.37
N LYS A 231 1.32 -20.95 6.08
CA LYS A 231 1.80 -21.75 7.22
C LYS A 231 2.72 -22.89 6.82
N GLN A 232 2.57 -23.44 5.63
CA GLN A 232 3.52 -24.41 5.09
C GLN A 232 4.87 -23.77 4.75
N ALA A 233 4.86 -22.59 4.13
CA ALA A 233 6.09 -21.88 3.74
C ALA A 233 6.76 -21.16 4.92
N PHE A 234 5.98 -20.65 5.87
CA PHE A 234 6.42 -19.82 7.01
C PHE A 234 5.78 -20.29 8.31
N PRO A 235 6.14 -21.47 8.84
CA PRO A 235 5.40 -22.13 9.93
C PRO A 235 5.33 -21.30 11.21
N GLN A 236 6.38 -20.54 11.50
CA GLN A 236 6.50 -19.74 12.71
C GLN A 236 5.87 -18.34 12.60
N SER A 237 5.32 -18.00 11.42
CA SER A 237 4.78 -16.67 11.19
C SER A 237 3.38 -16.49 11.81
N ARG A 238 3.14 -15.31 12.36
CA ARG A 238 1.79 -14.78 12.54
C ARG A 238 1.41 -13.98 11.28
N CYS A 239 0.20 -14.15 10.80
CA CYS A 239 -0.31 -13.37 9.68
C CYS A 239 -1.28 -12.31 10.21
N ILE A 240 -1.20 -11.10 9.67
CA ILE A 240 -2.12 -10.01 9.97
C ILE A 240 -2.59 -9.45 8.64
N LEU A 241 -3.89 -9.57 8.40
CA LEU A 241 -4.59 -8.88 7.32
C LEU A 241 -5.11 -7.56 7.85
N TYR A 242 -4.90 -6.47 7.12
CA TYR A 242 -5.53 -5.19 7.45
C TYR A 242 -6.39 -4.66 6.30
N TYR A 243 -7.41 -3.93 6.67
CA TYR A 243 -8.23 -3.13 5.77
C TYR A 243 -8.00 -1.65 6.05
N GLY A 244 -7.93 -0.87 4.98
CA GLY A 244 -7.76 0.57 5.04
C GLY A 244 -7.87 1.21 3.66
N ALA A 245 -7.89 2.53 3.64
CA ALA A 245 -7.96 3.32 2.42
C ALA A 245 -6.98 4.49 2.49
N SER A 246 -6.57 5.02 1.35
CA SER A 246 -5.65 6.17 1.31
C SER A 246 -6.22 7.40 2.01
N GLU A 247 -7.54 7.56 2.00
CA GLU A 247 -8.27 8.62 2.67
C GLU A 247 -8.28 8.48 4.19
N LEU A 248 -8.42 7.23 4.68
CA LEU A 248 -8.71 6.89 6.07
C LEU A 248 -7.53 6.29 6.82
N SER A 249 -6.47 5.85 6.11
CA SER A 249 -5.39 5.02 6.64
C SER A 249 -5.89 3.66 7.10
N TYR A 250 -5.43 3.15 8.24
CA TYR A 250 -5.83 1.85 8.80
C TYR A 250 -7.23 1.93 9.42
N VAL A 251 -8.10 1.00 9.06
CA VAL A 251 -9.49 0.93 9.56
C VAL A 251 -9.69 -0.30 10.45
N SER A 252 -9.37 -1.50 9.95
CA SER A 252 -9.49 -2.73 10.73
C SER A 252 -8.35 -3.70 10.44
N TYR A 253 -8.14 -4.66 11.35
CA TYR A 253 -7.17 -5.73 11.19
C TYR A 253 -7.70 -7.06 11.70
N LEU A 254 -7.24 -8.15 11.09
CA LEU A 254 -7.61 -9.53 11.40
C LEU A 254 -6.33 -10.35 11.59
N CYS A 255 -6.19 -10.98 12.75
CA CYS A 255 -5.11 -11.94 12.99
C CYS A 255 -5.45 -13.29 12.34
N GLY A 256 -4.45 -13.98 11.80
CA GLY A 256 -4.67 -15.22 11.07
C GLY A 256 -5.35 -16.34 11.86
N HIS A 257 -5.22 -16.35 13.19
CA HIS A 257 -5.92 -17.30 14.07
C HIS A 257 -7.40 -16.97 14.27
N GLU A 258 -7.86 -15.77 13.92
CA GLU A 258 -9.26 -15.32 13.98
C GLU A 258 -10.00 -15.54 12.66
N MET A 259 -9.30 -15.98 11.60
CA MET A 259 -9.94 -16.21 10.30
C MET A 259 -10.94 -17.36 10.36
N THR A 260 -12.17 -17.09 9.97
CA THR A 260 -13.30 -18.03 10.06
C THR A 260 -13.64 -18.73 8.73
N GLY A 261 -12.86 -18.51 7.69
CA GLY A 261 -13.16 -19.01 6.34
C GLY A 261 -14.09 -18.10 5.52
N ASN A 262 -14.67 -17.07 6.12
CA ASN A 262 -15.37 -16.04 5.35
C ASN A 262 -14.34 -14.97 4.92
N PRO A 263 -13.97 -14.91 3.65
CA PRO A 263 -12.93 -14.00 3.15
C PRO A 263 -13.34 -12.52 3.13
N ALA A 264 -14.62 -12.24 3.33
CA ALA A 264 -15.11 -10.88 3.53
C ALA A 264 -14.70 -10.31 4.90
N CYS A 265 -14.33 -11.18 5.88
CA CYS A 265 -13.93 -10.73 7.20
C CYS A 265 -12.59 -9.99 7.14
N VAL A 266 -12.58 -8.73 7.55
CA VAL A 266 -11.40 -7.88 7.62
C VAL A 266 -11.05 -7.46 9.05
N GLY A 267 -11.66 -8.12 10.03
CA GLY A 267 -11.29 -8.05 11.43
C GLY A 267 -11.95 -6.94 12.23
N ARG A 268 -11.28 -6.51 13.28
CA ARG A 268 -11.77 -5.53 14.25
C ARG A 268 -11.13 -4.16 14.02
N PRO A 269 -11.78 -3.07 14.46
CA PRO A 269 -11.22 -1.73 14.36
C PRO A 269 -9.83 -1.64 14.97
N PHE A 270 -8.95 -0.86 14.34
CA PHE A 270 -7.71 -0.44 14.98
C PHE A 270 -8.00 0.41 16.22
N PRO A 271 -7.11 0.43 17.24
CA PRO A 271 -7.26 1.29 18.39
C PRO A 271 -7.44 2.77 18.00
N GLY A 272 -8.46 3.41 18.57
CA GLY A 272 -8.82 4.79 18.23
C GLY A 272 -9.61 4.96 16.95
N VAL A 273 -9.95 3.87 16.25
CA VAL A 273 -10.84 3.88 15.08
C VAL A 273 -12.23 3.41 15.48
N HIS A 274 -13.26 4.18 15.12
CA HIS A 274 -14.66 3.82 15.33
C HIS A 274 -15.34 3.55 13.99
N ILE A 275 -15.89 2.35 13.84
CA ILE A 275 -16.59 1.95 12.62
C ILE A 275 -18.08 1.93 12.85
N THR A 276 -18.83 2.52 11.95
CA THR A 276 -20.28 2.40 11.85
C THR A 276 -20.68 2.02 10.43
N VAL A 277 -21.86 1.44 10.28
CA VAL A 277 -22.40 1.11 8.96
C VAL A 277 -23.71 1.84 8.77
N LYS A 278 -23.77 2.68 7.74
CA LYS A 278 -24.94 3.46 7.38
C LYS A 278 -25.43 3.09 5.99
N ASP A 279 -26.64 2.58 5.87
CA ASP A 279 -27.23 2.12 4.59
C ASP A 279 -26.35 1.10 3.84
N GLY A 280 -25.63 0.26 4.62
CA GLY A 280 -24.70 -0.75 4.11
C GLY A 280 -23.30 -0.18 3.80
N GLU A 281 -23.07 1.12 3.88
CA GLU A 281 -21.79 1.76 3.67
C GLU A 281 -20.97 1.83 4.96
N ILE A 282 -19.69 1.48 4.83
CA ILE A 282 -18.73 1.52 5.95
C ILE A 282 -18.28 2.97 6.15
N MET A 283 -18.53 3.48 7.35
CA MET A 283 -18.09 4.78 7.83
C MET A 283 -17.05 4.59 8.92
N ALA A 284 -15.92 5.26 8.80
CA ALA A 284 -14.87 5.20 9.81
C ALA A 284 -14.56 6.60 10.35
N ASP A 285 -14.49 6.69 11.68
CA ASP A 285 -13.91 7.81 12.39
C ASP A 285 -12.51 7.40 12.83
N THR A 286 -11.49 8.08 12.32
CA THR A 286 -10.08 7.71 12.48
C THR A 286 -9.23 8.96 12.69
N PRO A 287 -8.22 8.91 13.59
CA PRO A 287 -7.31 10.03 13.79
C PRO A 287 -6.31 10.23 12.62
N CYS A 288 -6.29 9.31 11.65
CA CYS A 288 -5.27 9.21 10.61
C CYS A 288 -5.78 9.60 9.21
N CYS A 289 -6.77 10.49 9.11
CA CYS A 289 -7.35 10.88 7.83
C CYS A 289 -6.40 11.70 6.97
N ALA A 290 -6.64 11.67 5.65
CA ALA A 290 -6.08 12.65 4.73
C ALA A 290 -6.63 14.06 5.02
N LEU A 291 -5.88 15.08 4.61
CA LEU A 291 -6.31 16.48 4.78
C LEU A 291 -7.63 16.74 4.04
N GLY A 292 -8.52 17.49 4.70
CA GLY A 292 -9.84 17.82 4.16
C GLY A 292 -10.88 16.70 4.30
N VAL A 293 -10.51 15.50 4.74
CA VAL A 293 -11.48 14.45 5.04
C VAL A 293 -12.10 14.70 6.42
N GLN A 294 -13.42 14.91 6.44
CA GLN A 294 -14.18 15.04 7.69
C GLN A 294 -14.70 13.68 8.13
N THR A 295 -14.43 13.29 9.37
CA THR A 295 -14.88 12.02 9.94
C THR A 295 -16.18 12.16 10.73
N PRO A 296 -17.02 11.11 10.79
CA PRO A 296 -16.84 9.81 10.12
C PRO A 296 -16.95 9.90 8.60
N ALA A 297 -16.04 9.26 7.89
CA ALA A 297 -15.96 9.26 6.43
C ALA A 297 -15.98 7.84 5.86
N SER A 298 -16.35 7.74 4.58
CA SER A 298 -16.33 6.48 3.82
C SER A 298 -15.31 6.53 2.70
N ALA A 299 -14.70 5.40 2.42
CA ALA A 299 -13.94 5.17 1.21
C ALA A 299 -14.81 4.68 0.03
N GLY A 300 -16.13 4.60 0.22
CA GLY A 300 -17.08 4.04 -0.76
C GLY A 300 -17.17 2.52 -0.71
N ASP A 301 -16.76 1.91 0.38
CA ASP A 301 -16.86 0.47 0.61
C ASP A 301 -18.16 0.13 1.33
N ILE A 302 -18.73 -1.04 1.00
CA ILE A 302 -19.91 -1.57 1.65
C ILE A 302 -19.58 -2.79 2.50
N GLY A 303 -20.34 -2.98 3.58
CA GLY A 303 -20.11 -4.07 4.50
C GLY A 303 -21.06 -4.05 5.68
N TYR A 304 -20.74 -4.87 6.68
CA TYR A 304 -21.48 -4.93 7.94
C TYR A 304 -20.56 -5.28 9.11
N LEU A 305 -21.00 -4.96 10.30
CA LEU A 305 -20.41 -5.42 11.56
C LEU A 305 -21.25 -6.57 12.11
N ASP A 306 -20.60 -7.64 12.57
CA ASP A 306 -21.28 -8.69 13.31
C ASP A 306 -21.47 -8.32 14.80
N SER A 307 -22.16 -9.20 15.53
CA SER A 307 -22.42 -9.00 16.96
C SER A 307 -21.17 -9.03 17.84
N GLN A 308 -20.04 -9.51 17.32
CA GLN A 308 -18.75 -9.54 18.01
C GLN A 308 -17.85 -8.36 17.65
N GLY A 309 -18.31 -7.48 16.74
CA GLY A 309 -17.58 -6.30 16.28
C GLY A 309 -16.58 -6.57 15.18
N PHE A 310 -16.64 -7.71 14.48
CA PHE A 310 -15.87 -7.95 13.28
C PHE A 310 -16.50 -7.26 12.08
N LEU A 311 -15.69 -6.60 11.30
CA LEU A 311 -16.07 -5.97 10.04
C LEU A 311 -15.99 -6.98 8.89
N TYR A 312 -17.03 -7.00 8.07
CA TYR A 312 -17.11 -7.77 6.84
C TYR A 312 -17.23 -6.84 5.65
N LEU A 313 -16.25 -6.88 4.75
CA LEU A 313 -16.17 -6.07 3.55
C LEU A 313 -16.83 -6.81 2.39
N LEU A 314 -17.91 -6.27 1.85
CA LEU A 314 -18.65 -6.86 0.72
C LEU A 314 -18.20 -6.34 -0.64
N GLY A 315 -17.37 -5.28 -0.68
CA GLY A 315 -16.82 -4.70 -1.89
C GLY A 315 -17.04 -3.18 -1.98
N ARG A 316 -16.77 -2.64 -3.17
CA ARG A 316 -16.98 -1.21 -3.47
C ARG A 316 -18.45 -0.96 -3.79
N ARG A 317 -18.99 0.19 -3.39
CA ARG A 317 -20.36 0.59 -3.73
C ARG A 317 -20.56 0.63 -5.25
N ASP A 318 -19.55 1.09 -5.99
CA ASP A 318 -19.61 1.19 -7.45
C ASP A 318 -19.61 -0.18 -8.13
N ASN A 319 -19.18 -1.25 -7.43
CA ASN A 319 -19.19 -2.64 -7.89
C ASN A 319 -20.37 -3.45 -7.32
N VAL A 320 -21.44 -2.78 -6.89
CA VAL A 320 -22.67 -3.45 -6.48
C VAL A 320 -23.68 -3.35 -7.62
N TYR A 321 -23.98 -4.49 -8.20
CA TYR A 321 -24.87 -4.61 -9.34
C TYR A 321 -26.31 -4.81 -8.89
N ASN A 322 -27.23 -4.02 -9.43
CA ASN A 322 -28.65 -4.22 -9.18
C ASN A 322 -29.25 -5.13 -10.29
N ILE A 323 -29.44 -6.41 -9.94
CA ILE A 323 -30.01 -7.40 -10.86
C ILE A 323 -31.42 -7.74 -10.39
N HIS A 324 -32.42 -7.33 -11.15
CA HIS A 324 -33.85 -7.54 -10.83
C HIS A 324 -34.24 -7.12 -9.40
N GLY A 325 -33.72 -5.98 -8.95
CA GLY A 325 -34.00 -5.46 -7.61
C GLY A 325 -33.14 -6.06 -6.49
N ARG A 326 -32.23 -7.00 -6.79
CA ARG A 326 -31.27 -7.55 -5.85
C ARG A 326 -29.92 -6.85 -6.00
N LYS A 327 -29.39 -6.33 -4.90
CA LYS A 327 -28.05 -5.79 -4.85
C LYS A 327 -27.02 -6.92 -4.71
N ILE A 328 -26.21 -7.15 -5.73
CA ILE A 328 -25.20 -8.21 -5.77
C ILE A 328 -23.82 -7.55 -5.79
N PRO A 329 -23.02 -7.67 -4.73
CA PRO A 329 -21.64 -7.23 -4.74
C PRO A 329 -20.82 -8.10 -5.70
N GLY A 330 -20.14 -7.50 -6.67
CA GLY A 330 -19.29 -8.21 -7.63
C GLY A 330 -18.22 -9.05 -6.95
N ALA A 331 -17.58 -8.51 -5.92
CA ALA A 331 -16.56 -9.21 -5.15
C ALA A 331 -17.01 -10.55 -4.56
N LEU A 332 -18.28 -10.70 -4.17
CA LEU A 332 -18.80 -11.99 -3.70
C LEU A 332 -18.92 -13.02 -4.83
N VAL A 333 -19.26 -12.56 -6.02
CA VAL A 333 -19.33 -13.45 -7.21
C VAL A 333 -17.94 -13.84 -7.68
N GLU A 334 -17.01 -12.87 -7.74
CA GLU A 334 -15.60 -13.09 -8.07
C GLU A 334 -14.99 -14.12 -7.13
N HIS A 335 -15.29 -14.01 -5.86
CA HIS A 335 -14.80 -14.93 -4.83
C HIS A 335 -15.37 -16.33 -4.99
N ALA A 336 -16.69 -16.45 -5.17
CA ALA A 336 -17.32 -17.75 -5.43
C ALA A 336 -16.76 -18.44 -6.68
N LEU A 337 -16.37 -17.65 -7.69
CA LEU A 337 -15.73 -18.18 -8.90
C LEU A 337 -14.29 -18.64 -8.61
N THR A 338 -13.51 -17.87 -7.86
CA THR A 338 -12.11 -18.24 -7.52
C THR A 338 -12.00 -19.35 -6.49
N ASP A 339 -13.09 -19.73 -5.82
CA ASP A 339 -13.16 -20.94 -4.99
C ASP A 339 -13.15 -22.24 -5.81
N LEU A 340 -13.50 -22.15 -7.12
CA LEU A 340 -13.40 -23.27 -8.04
C LEU A 340 -11.93 -23.53 -8.39
N GLU A 341 -11.49 -24.79 -8.38
CA GLU A 341 -10.08 -25.16 -8.64
C GLU A 341 -9.64 -24.82 -10.06
N GLU A 342 -10.58 -24.73 -10.99
CA GLU A 342 -10.38 -24.42 -12.39
C GLU A 342 -10.10 -22.94 -12.64
N ILE A 343 -10.39 -22.05 -11.68
CA ILE A 343 -10.31 -20.59 -11.87
C ILE A 343 -9.23 -20.00 -10.98
N ASN A 344 -8.25 -19.36 -11.60
CA ASN A 344 -7.20 -18.62 -10.89
C ASN A 344 -7.59 -17.19 -10.54
N GLU A 345 -8.29 -16.52 -11.47
CA GLU A 345 -8.72 -15.13 -11.29
C GLU A 345 -10.10 -14.93 -11.90
N ALA A 346 -10.89 -14.08 -11.30
CA ALA A 346 -12.20 -13.69 -11.79
C ALA A 346 -12.40 -12.18 -11.66
N ALA A 347 -13.07 -11.59 -12.63
CA ALA A 347 -13.59 -10.23 -12.57
C ALA A 347 -15.03 -10.23 -13.08
N VAL A 348 -15.89 -9.41 -12.47
CA VAL A 348 -17.31 -9.34 -12.83
C VAL A 348 -17.67 -7.93 -13.27
N ALA A 349 -18.44 -7.83 -14.34
CA ALA A 349 -18.97 -6.58 -14.85
C ALA A 349 -20.46 -6.70 -15.21
N LEU A 350 -21.18 -5.59 -15.19
CA LEU A 350 -22.55 -5.53 -15.67
C LEU A 350 -22.54 -5.15 -17.15
N GLU A 351 -22.93 -6.08 -18.02
CA GLU A 351 -22.96 -5.88 -19.46
C GLU A 351 -24.35 -6.19 -20.02
N HIS A 352 -24.92 -5.25 -20.74
CA HIS A 352 -26.25 -5.41 -21.37
C HIS A 352 -27.36 -5.86 -20.40
N GLY A 353 -27.27 -5.44 -19.12
CA GLY A 353 -28.23 -5.80 -18.07
C GLY A 353 -28.02 -7.18 -17.44
N SER A 354 -26.96 -7.89 -17.83
CA SER A 354 -26.56 -9.19 -17.27
C SER A 354 -25.21 -9.11 -16.60
N LEU A 355 -25.01 -9.90 -15.55
CA LEU A 355 -23.73 -10.02 -14.88
C LEU A 355 -22.82 -10.94 -15.71
N THR A 356 -21.73 -10.41 -16.21
CA THR A 356 -20.73 -11.12 -17.03
C THR A 356 -19.49 -11.36 -16.19
N ALA A 357 -18.99 -12.60 -16.16
CA ALA A 357 -17.75 -12.94 -15.49
C ALA A 357 -16.61 -13.18 -16.50
N TYR A 358 -15.48 -12.55 -16.25
CA TYR A 358 -14.22 -12.78 -16.95
C TYR A 358 -13.32 -13.62 -16.03
N VAL A 359 -12.83 -14.73 -16.54
CA VAL A 359 -12.05 -15.67 -15.71
C VAL A 359 -10.72 -16.01 -16.38
N VAL A 360 -9.70 -16.17 -15.54
CA VAL A 360 -8.42 -16.76 -15.92
C VAL A 360 -8.41 -18.19 -15.42
N LEU A 361 -8.35 -19.15 -16.35
CA LEU A 361 -8.35 -20.56 -16.00
C LEU A 361 -6.99 -20.99 -15.41
N ASN A 362 -7.04 -21.95 -14.51
CA ASN A 362 -5.86 -22.61 -13.98
C ASN A 362 -5.23 -23.50 -15.06
N PRO A 363 -3.95 -23.30 -15.43
CA PRO A 363 -3.29 -24.08 -16.48
C PRO A 363 -3.28 -25.61 -16.26
N ALA A 364 -3.50 -26.06 -15.02
CA ALA A 364 -3.58 -27.49 -14.71
C ALA A 364 -4.86 -28.17 -15.26
N PHE A 365 -5.84 -27.40 -15.71
CA PHE A 365 -7.12 -27.87 -16.24
C PHE A 365 -7.29 -27.61 -17.76
N HIS A 366 -6.18 -27.34 -18.46
CA HIS A 366 -6.10 -27.19 -19.93
C HIS A 366 -5.57 -28.44 -20.62
#